data_f28371c1404c0736c3e6f84825f31f70
#
_entry.id   f28371c1404c0736c3e6f84825f31f70
#
_cell.length_a   1.000
_cell.length_b   1.000
_cell.length_c   1.000
_cell.angle_alpha   90.00
_cell.angle_beta   90.00
_cell.angle_gamma   90.00
#
_symmetry.space_group_name_H-M   'P 1'
#
loop_
_entity.id
_entity.type
_entity.pdbx_description
1 polymer ?
#
loop_
_entity_poly.entity_id
_entity_poly.type
_entity_poly.pdbx_seq_one_letter_code
_entity_poly.pdbx_strand_id
1 'polypeptide(L)'
;MEHLSVLFQELLANFSCAFGSTPTRCSLLAITLGWILCSGKRTMTGIIRAAGTHATKSHDAYQGFFSKAHWDMETLWQLLVGILCNILPKEKPILLVGDDSLIKHCGRKIWGAGL
;
A
#
# COMPACT_ATOMS: atom_id res chain seq x y z
N MET A 1 22.66 2.93 -2.99
CA MET A 1 21.64 2.76 -1.94
C MET A 1 20.88 4.06 -1.64
N GLU A 2 21.58 5.16 -1.38
CA GLU A 2 20.91 6.45 -1.11
C GLU A 2 20.02 6.93 -2.24
N HIS A 3 20.44 6.77 -3.47
CA HIS A 3 19.65 7.16 -4.64
C HIS A 3 18.33 6.37 -4.74
N LEU A 4 18.35 5.08 -4.41
CA LEU A 4 17.16 4.23 -4.45
C LEU A 4 16.15 4.63 -3.36
N SER A 5 16.63 4.99 -2.18
CA SER A 5 15.75 5.45 -1.10
C SER A 5 15.09 6.79 -1.41
N VAL A 6 15.81 7.70 -2.07
CA VAL A 6 15.24 8.97 -2.53
C VAL A 6 14.15 8.74 -3.57
N LEU A 7 14.40 7.89 -4.56
CA LEU A 7 13.40 7.55 -5.58
C LEU A 7 12.14 6.92 -4.96
N PHE A 8 12.32 6.05 -3.97
CA PHE A 8 11.20 5.44 -3.27
C PHE A 8 10.38 6.47 -2.49
N GLN A 9 11.04 7.39 -1.80
CA GLN A 9 10.37 8.47 -1.08
C GLN A 9 9.63 9.41 -2.04
N GLU A 10 10.22 9.75 -3.18
CA GLU A 10 9.58 10.55 -4.22
C GLU A 10 8.34 9.85 -4.78
N LEU A 11 8.44 8.54 -5.04
CA LEU A 11 7.29 7.75 -5.49
C LEU A 11 6.16 7.78 -4.46
N LEU A 12 6.45 7.58 -3.18
CA LEU A 12 5.44 7.64 -2.12
C LEU A 12 4.87 9.04 -1.94
N ALA A 13 5.68 10.08 -2.14
CA ALA A 13 5.22 11.46 -2.07
C ALA A 13 4.15 11.76 -3.13
N ASN A 14 4.21 11.12 -4.29
CA ASN A 14 3.18 11.26 -5.33
C ASN A 14 1.81 10.74 -4.87
N PHE A 15 1.77 9.78 -3.96
CA PHE A 15 0.53 9.23 -3.41
C PHE A 15 0.04 9.99 -2.18
N SER A 16 0.80 10.95 -1.67
CA SER A 16 0.49 11.63 -0.41
C SER A 16 -0.83 12.39 -0.42
N CYS A 17 -1.27 12.88 -1.58
CA CYS A 17 -2.54 13.59 -1.69
C CYS A 17 -3.78 12.69 -1.52
N ALA A 18 -3.65 11.37 -1.67
CA ALA A 18 -4.72 10.42 -1.37
C ALA A 18 -4.88 10.16 0.13
N PHE A 19 -3.91 10.57 0.95
CA PHE A 19 -3.88 10.36 2.40
C PHE A 19 -3.97 11.72 3.09
N GLY A 20 -5.09 12.02 3.69
CA GLY A 20 -5.47 13.37 4.11
C GLY A 20 -4.66 14.00 5.23
N SER A 21 -3.97 13.21 6.08
CA SER A 21 -3.25 13.76 7.23
C SER A 21 -1.79 13.32 7.25
N THR A 22 -0.93 14.13 7.89
CA THR A 22 0.49 13.80 8.08
C THR A 22 0.70 12.48 8.85
N PRO A 23 -0.02 12.20 9.96
CA PRO A 23 0.11 10.91 10.63
C PRO A 23 -0.22 9.72 9.72
N THR A 24 -1.23 9.84 8.87
CA THR A 24 -1.60 8.79 7.90
C THR A 24 -0.50 8.58 6.86
N ARG A 25 0.11 9.66 6.37
CA ARG A 25 1.24 9.60 5.43
C ARG A 25 2.47 8.92 6.05
N CYS A 26 2.76 9.24 7.30
CA CYS A 26 3.84 8.57 8.04
C CYS A 26 3.58 7.08 8.22
N SER A 27 2.34 6.70 8.49
CA SER A 27 1.93 5.29 8.56
C SER A 27 2.08 4.58 7.22
N LEU A 28 1.70 5.24 6.12
CA LEU A 28 1.90 4.72 4.77
C LEU A 28 3.37 4.40 4.51
N LEU A 29 4.27 5.34 4.81
CA LEU A 29 5.70 5.17 4.61
C LEU A 29 6.23 3.97 5.42
N ALA A 30 5.92 3.91 6.71
CA ALA A 30 6.38 2.82 7.59
C ALA A 30 5.85 1.46 7.15
N ILE A 31 4.57 1.36 6.83
CA ILE A 31 3.93 0.12 6.39
C ILE A 31 4.51 -0.35 5.04
N THR A 32 4.65 0.55 4.09
CA THR A 32 5.17 0.20 2.76
C THR A 32 6.62 -0.26 2.85
N LEU A 33 7.45 0.47 3.61
CA LEU A 33 8.85 0.12 3.82
C LEU A 33 8.99 -1.24 4.51
N GLY A 34 8.23 -1.44 5.59
CA GLY A 34 8.22 -2.71 6.31
C GLY A 34 7.71 -3.87 5.45
N TRP A 35 6.73 -3.64 4.62
CA TRP A 35 6.20 -4.64 3.69
C TRP A 35 7.26 -5.11 2.69
N ILE A 36 8.00 -4.18 2.12
CA ILE A 36 9.07 -4.47 1.16
C ILE A 36 10.22 -5.22 1.83
N LEU A 37 10.64 -4.76 3.02
CA LEU A 37 11.79 -5.31 3.73
C LEU A 37 11.50 -6.61 4.49
N CYS A 38 10.23 -6.95 4.69
CA CYS A 38 9.85 -8.14 5.45
C CYS A 38 10.20 -9.42 4.67
N SER A 39 11.08 -10.23 5.25
CA SER A 39 11.49 -11.52 4.67
C SER A 39 10.62 -12.71 5.09
N GLY A 40 9.86 -12.56 6.18
CA GLY A 40 8.96 -13.59 6.71
C GLY A 40 7.50 -13.36 6.33
N LYS A 41 6.60 -13.81 7.19
CA LYS A 41 5.17 -13.54 7.03
C LYS A 41 4.89 -12.04 7.15
N ARG A 42 4.16 -11.51 6.20
CA ARG A 42 3.76 -10.10 6.17
C ARG A 42 2.53 -9.84 7.02
N THR A 43 2.62 -10.20 8.29
CA THR A 43 1.67 -9.78 9.32
C THR A 43 2.00 -8.36 9.77
N MET A 44 1.07 -7.69 10.45
CA MET A 44 1.34 -6.34 10.97
C MET A 44 2.57 -6.32 11.88
N THR A 45 2.72 -7.30 12.75
CA THR A 45 3.90 -7.43 13.61
C THR A 45 5.19 -7.60 12.81
N GLY A 46 5.18 -8.44 11.76
CA GLY A 46 6.32 -8.64 10.89
C GLY A 46 6.72 -7.38 10.13
N ILE A 47 5.75 -6.65 9.62
CA ILE A 47 5.95 -5.38 8.92
C ILE A 47 6.55 -4.32 9.85
N ILE A 48 6.01 -4.16 11.06
CA ILE A 48 6.52 -3.20 12.06
C ILE A 48 7.97 -3.53 12.43
N ARG A 49 8.25 -4.80 12.65
CA ARG A 49 9.60 -5.25 12.97
C ARG A 49 10.59 -4.98 11.83
N ALA A 50 10.18 -5.23 10.60
CA ALA A 50 11.01 -4.97 9.42
C ALA A 50 11.22 -3.47 9.18
N ALA A 51 10.24 -2.62 9.46
CA ALA A 51 10.35 -1.17 9.35
C ALA A 51 11.34 -0.58 10.39
N GLY A 52 11.54 -1.25 11.51
CA GLY A 52 12.52 -0.85 12.54
C GLY A 52 12.26 0.53 13.10
N THR A 53 13.23 1.43 13.01
CA THR A 53 13.14 2.79 13.53
C THR A 53 12.12 3.68 12.82
N HIS A 54 11.67 3.29 11.63
CA HIS A 54 10.63 4.02 10.90
C HIS A 54 9.24 3.75 11.48
N ALA A 55 9.06 2.67 12.22
CA ALA A 55 7.81 2.33 12.89
C ALA A 55 7.81 2.91 14.31
N THR A 56 7.30 4.13 14.44
CA THR A 56 7.28 4.88 15.71
C THR A 56 5.97 4.77 16.47
N LYS A 57 4.96 4.13 15.88
CA LYS A 57 3.62 4.00 16.46
C LYS A 57 3.38 2.60 17.02
N SER A 58 2.31 2.44 17.81
CA SER A 58 1.88 1.15 18.30
C SER A 58 1.32 0.26 17.19
N HIS A 59 1.26 -1.03 17.45
CA HIS A 59 0.65 -2.01 16.55
C HIS A 59 -0.80 -1.65 16.19
N ASP A 60 -1.59 -1.24 17.18
CA ASP A 60 -2.99 -0.85 16.96
C ASP A 60 -3.12 0.40 16.09
N ALA A 61 -2.20 1.35 16.23
CA ALA A 61 -2.17 2.54 15.40
C ALA A 61 -1.94 2.21 13.92
N TYR A 62 -1.06 1.26 13.61
CA TYR A 62 -0.84 0.80 12.25
C TYR A 62 -1.98 -0.04 11.70
N GLN A 63 -2.62 -0.85 12.52
CA GLN A 63 -3.87 -1.52 12.12
C GLN A 63 -4.96 -0.50 11.81
N GLY A 64 -5.04 0.59 12.55
CA GLY A 64 -5.97 1.69 12.31
C GLY A 64 -5.79 2.36 10.95
N PHE A 65 -4.62 2.28 10.35
CA PHE A 65 -4.39 2.76 8.99
C PHE A 65 -5.32 2.07 7.99
N PHE A 66 -5.58 0.79 8.15
CA PHE A 66 -6.45 0.03 7.25
C PHE A 66 -7.93 0.09 7.65
N SER A 67 -8.24 0.23 8.94
CA SER A 67 -9.60 0.11 9.46
C SER A 67 -10.28 1.44 9.77
N LYS A 68 -9.53 2.48 10.15
CA LYS A 68 -10.07 3.75 10.65
C LYS A 68 -9.62 4.98 9.86
N ALA A 69 -8.45 4.93 9.22
CA ALA A 69 -7.95 6.06 8.45
C ALA A 69 -8.79 6.26 7.19
N HIS A 70 -8.99 7.53 6.85
CA HIS A 70 -9.70 7.89 5.62
C HIS A 70 -8.69 8.19 4.53
N TRP A 71 -8.72 7.38 3.47
CA TRP A 71 -7.94 7.63 2.27
C TRP A 71 -8.89 7.76 1.09
N ASP A 72 -8.49 8.56 0.13
CA ASP A 72 -9.23 8.72 -1.10
C ASP A 72 -8.77 7.65 -2.11
N MET A 73 -9.53 6.57 -2.20
CA MET A 73 -9.24 5.47 -3.12
C MET A 73 -9.31 5.89 -4.59
N GLU A 74 -10.22 6.78 -4.92
CA GLU A 74 -10.34 7.30 -6.30
C GLU A 74 -9.06 8.04 -6.71
N THR A 75 -8.60 8.96 -5.87
CA THR A 75 -7.35 9.69 -6.10
C THR A 75 -6.16 8.73 -6.18
N LEU A 76 -6.10 7.72 -5.31
CA LEU A 76 -5.05 6.72 -5.31
C LEU A 76 -4.98 5.96 -6.63
N TRP A 77 -6.11 5.50 -7.14
CA TRP A 77 -6.20 4.81 -8.42
C TRP A 77 -5.82 5.70 -9.59
N GLN A 78 -6.26 6.96 -9.59
CA GLN A 78 -5.91 7.93 -10.63
C GLN A 78 -4.41 8.19 -10.68
N LEU A 79 -3.76 8.34 -9.53
CA LEU A 79 -2.32 8.52 -9.43
C LEU A 79 -1.56 7.29 -9.92
N LEU A 80 -2.00 6.09 -9.54
CA LEU A 80 -1.39 4.84 -9.98
C LEU A 80 -1.49 4.67 -11.50
N VAL A 81 -2.66 4.90 -12.07
CA VAL A 81 -2.87 4.83 -13.52
C VAL A 81 -2.01 5.86 -14.25
N GLY A 82 -1.90 7.08 -13.70
CA GLY A 82 -1.04 8.12 -14.27
C GLY A 82 0.42 7.72 -14.33
N ILE A 83 0.94 7.12 -13.26
CA ILE A 83 2.32 6.62 -13.21
C ILE A 83 2.52 5.49 -14.23
N LEU A 84 1.60 4.54 -14.30
CA LEU A 84 1.67 3.42 -15.25
C LEU A 84 1.63 3.91 -16.70
N CYS A 85 0.78 4.87 -17.02
CA CYS A 85 0.70 5.45 -18.36
C CYS A 85 1.99 6.16 -18.77
N ASN A 86 2.72 6.76 -17.82
CA ASN A 86 4.01 7.38 -18.10
C ASN A 86 5.13 6.36 -18.35
N ILE A 87 5.05 5.18 -17.77
CA ILE A 87 6.02 4.10 -17.94
C ILE A 87 5.77 3.32 -19.24
N LEU A 88 4.50 3.15 -19.63
CA LEU A 88 4.13 2.37 -20.80
C LEU A 88 4.48 3.09 -22.10
N PRO A 89 4.86 2.35 -23.16
CA PRO A 89 5.13 2.94 -24.48
C PRO A 89 3.87 3.59 -25.05
N LYS A 90 3.97 4.85 -25.44
CA LYS A 90 2.84 5.63 -25.99
C LYS A 90 2.36 5.16 -27.37
N GLU A 91 3.20 4.46 -28.11
CA GLU A 91 2.94 4.04 -29.49
C GLU A 91 2.33 2.62 -29.59
N LYS A 92 2.22 1.91 -28.48
CA LYS A 92 1.69 0.54 -28.44
C LYS A 92 0.35 0.49 -27.73
N PRO A 93 -0.56 -0.40 -28.14
CA PRO A 93 -1.82 -0.59 -27.43
C PRO A 93 -1.56 -1.13 -26.02
N ILE A 94 -2.41 -0.71 -25.06
CA ILE A 94 -2.37 -1.20 -23.70
C ILE A 94 -3.15 -2.51 -23.64
N LEU A 95 -2.48 -3.58 -23.20
CA LEU A 95 -3.12 -4.88 -22.99
C LEU A 95 -3.54 -4.99 -21.53
N LEU A 96 -4.84 -5.18 -21.30
CA LEU A 96 -5.40 -5.42 -19.98
C LEU A 96 -5.78 -6.88 -19.84
N VAL A 97 -5.31 -7.52 -18.78
CA VAL A 97 -5.66 -8.89 -18.44
C VAL A 97 -6.43 -8.89 -17.14
N GLY A 98 -7.67 -9.38 -17.18
CA GLY A 98 -8.49 -9.58 -16.00
C GLY A 98 -8.52 -11.05 -15.62
N ASP A 99 -8.35 -11.35 -14.35
CA ASP A 99 -8.45 -12.70 -13.82
C ASP A 99 -9.18 -12.69 -12.47
N ASP A 100 -9.99 -13.72 -12.25
CA ASP A 100 -10.71 -13.91 -11.00
C ASP A 100 -9.96 -14.89 -10.11
N SER A 101 -9.64 -14.47 -8.90
CA SER A 101 -9.02 -15.35 -7.90
C SER A 101 -10.02 -15.75 -6.83
N LEU A 102 -10.21 -17.06 -6.64
CA LEU A 102 -11.04 -17.57 -5.57
C LEU A 102 -10.22 -17.64 -4.29
N ILE A 103 -10.54 -16.77 -3.32
CA ILE A 103 -9.90 -16.77 -2.01
C ILE A 103 -10.86 -17.40 -1.00
N LYS A 104 -10.43 -18.49 -0.38
CA LYS A 104 -11.24 -19.15 0.65
C LYS A 104 -11.18 -18.35 1.95
N HIS A 105 -12.30 -17.79 2.33
CA HIS A 105 -12.47 -17.09 3.59
C HIS A 105 -13.30 -17.92 4.57
N CYS A 106 -12.86 -18.01 5.81
CA CYS A 106 -13.58 -18.64 6.90
C CYS A 106 -14.08 -17.56 7.86
N GLY A 107 -15.35 -17.21 7.77
CA GLY A 107 -15.94 -16.21 8.66
C GLY A 107 -17.42 -15.99 8.36
N ARG A 108 -18.24 -15.94 9.40
CA ARG A 108 -19.70 -15.80 9.26
C ARG A 108 -20.15 -14.41 8.79
N LYS A 109 -19.28 -13.41 8.95
CA LYS A 109 -19.59 -11.99 8.64
C LYS A 109 -18.84 -11.45 7.43
N ILE A 110 -18.19 -12.31 6.66
CA ILE A 110 -17.47 -11.89 5.46
C ILE A 110 -18.43 -12.02 4.27
N TRP A 111 -18.66 -10.89 3.58
CA TRP A 111 -19.49 -10.87 2.38
C TRP A 111 -18.88 -11.77 1.29
N GLY A 112 -19.69 -12.63 0.69
CA GLY A 112 -19.21 -13.58 -0.30
C GLY A 112 -18.57 -14.86 0.26
N ALA A 113 -18.41 -15.00 1.59
CA ALA A 113 -17.95 -16.24 2.19
C ALA A 113 -19.09 -17.27 2.24
N GLY A 114 -18.79 -18.52 1.88
CA GLY A 114 -19.78 -19.61 1.93
C GLY A 114 -20.38 -20.02 0.59
N LEU A 115 -19.79 -19.57 -0.51
CA LEU A 115 -20.08 -20.09 -1.84
C LEU A 115 -19.31 -21.38 -2.12
#